data_0c309a8a6cbc91ca874aa8b201234e93
#
_entry.id   0c309a8a6cbc91ca874aa8b201234e93
#
_cell.length_a   1.000
_cell.length_b   1.000
_cell.length_c   1.000
_cell.angle_alpha   90.00
_cell.angle_beta   90.00
_cell.angle_gamma   90.00
#
_symmetry.space_group_name_H-M   'P 1'
#
loop_
_entity.id
_entity.type
_entity.pdbx_description
1 polymer ?
#
loop_
_entity_poly.entity_id
_entity_poly.type
_entity_poly.pdbx_seq_one_letter_code
_entity_poly.pdbx_strand_id
1 'polypeptide(L)'
;MTDDEEPVQQCTLDTAVDIPKALEAAAIEYLDVDEHRTIVIYQSAILMITATDGQATAARAFDVALWEPPADDSARGTVDLLTAFIDELVATTDVSRR
;
A
#
# COMPACT_ATOMS: atom_id res chain seq x y z
N MET A 1 6.92 12.16 -22.76
CA MET A 1 6.72 11.62 -22.22
C MET A 1 7.28 11.39 -21.30
N THR A 2 7.15 11.31 -20.48
CA THR A 2 7.78 11.25 -19.54
C THR A 2 7.73 10.08 -18.98
N ASP A 3 8.53 9.52 -18.75
CA ASP A 3 8.58 8.45 -18.13
C ASP A 3 8.88 8.55 -16.83
N ASP A 4 8.82 9.61 -16.23
CA ASP A 4 9.13 9.74 -14.90
C ASP A 4 8.00 9.38 -14.06
N GLU A 5 6.94 8.79 -14.51
CA GLU A 5 5.89 8.46 -13.66
C GLU A 5 6.29 7.47 -12.67
N GLU A 6 6.14 7.72 -11.41
CA GLU A 6 6.45 6.77 -10.39
C GLU A 6 5.41 5.67 -10.38
N PRO A 7 5.79 4.43 -10.13
CA PRO A 7 4.83 3.34 -10.06
C PRO A 7 3.87 3.57 -8.89
N VAL A 8 2.62 3.74 -9.19
CA VAL A 8 1.60 3.98 -8.19
C VAL A 8 0.38 3.17 -8.54
N GLN A 9 -0.21 2.51 -7.55
CA GLN A 9 -1.48 1.83 -7.77
C GLN A 9 -2.51 2.42 -6.85
N GLN A 10 -3.70 2.63 -7.38
CA GLN A 10 -4.80 3.16 -6.60
C GLN A 10 -5.70 2.02 -6.17
N CYS A 11 -6.23 2.11 -4.97
CA CYS A 11 -7.13 1.11 -4.45
C CYS A 11 -8.33 1.81 -3.86
N THR A 12 -9.53 1.38 -4.26
CA THR A 12 -10.77 1.91 -3.73
C THR A 12 -11.53 0.76 -3.08
N LEU A 13 -12.09 1.01 -1.91
CA LEU A 13 -12.73 -0.05 -1.13
C LEU A 13 -14.19 0.28 -0.89
N ASP A 14 -14.98 -0.76 -0.56
CA ASP A 14 -16.38 -0.56 -0.25
C ASP A 14 -16.58 0.20 1.05
N THR A 15 -15.74 -0.03 2.01
CA THR A 15 -15.86 0.64 3.30
C THR A 15 -14.49 1.08 3.75
N ALA A 16 -14.45 1.98 4.71
CA ALA A 16 -13.19 2.48 5.22
C ALA A 16 -12.45 1.40 5.99
N VAL A 17 -11.14 1.39 5.87
CA VAL A 17 -10.31 0.45 6.59
C VAL A 17 -9.27 1.19 7.38
N ASP A 18 -8.86 0.59 8.49
CA ASP A 18 -7.77 1.11 9.31
C ASP A 18 -6.48 0.52 8.74
N ILE A 19 -5.74 1.29 7.97
CA ILE A 19 -4.56 0.79 7.28
C ILE A 19 -3.50 0.29 8.27
N PRO A 20 -3.13 1.02 9.32
CA PRO A 20 -2.15 0.50 10.26
C PRO A 20 -2.59 -0.83 10.89
N LYS A 21 -3.87 -0.92 11.24
CA LYS A 21 -4.34 -2.14 11.85
C LYS A 21 -4.31 -3.31 10.89
N ALA A 22 -4.65 -3.06 9.62
CA ALA A 22 -4.58 -4.09 8.61
C ALA A 22 -3.15 -4.55 8.38
N LEU A 23 -2.19 -3.61 8.42
CA LEU A 23 -0.79 -3.97 8.27
C LEU A 23 -0.33 -4.84 9.42
N GLU A 24 -0.77 -4.52 10.62
CA GLU A 24 -0.43 -5.34 11.78
C GLU A 24 -1.02 -6.74 11.65
N ALA A 25 -2.24 -6.84 11.17
CA ALA A 25 -2.88 -8.14 10.99
C ALA A 25 -2.16 -8.97 9.93
N ALA A 26 -1.58 -8.31 8.94
CA ALA A 26 -0.83 -9.01 7.90
C ALA A 26 0.63 -9.24 8.28
N ALA A 27 1.03 -8.79 9.47
CA ALA A 27 2.41 -8.90 9.94
C ALA A 27 3.38 -8.16 9.02
N ILE A 28 2.97 -7.00 8.54
CA ILE A 28 3.79 -6.18 7.65
C ILE A 28 4.30 -5.00 8.47
N GLU A 29 5.58 -4.71 8.38
CA GLU A 29 6.16 -3.59 9.10
C GLU A 29 5.76 -2.27 8.48
N TYR A 30 5.49 -1.29 9.32
CA TYR A 30 5.09 0.02 8.81
C TYR A 30 5.49 1.10 9.80
N LEU A 31 5.45 2.33 9.33
CA LEU A 31 5.73 3.49 10.15
C LEU A 31 4.75 4.59 9.76
N ASP A 32 4.00 5.08 10.75
CA ASP A 32 3.07 6.17 10.49
C ASP A 32 3.82 7.46 10.25
N VAL A 33 3.53 8.11 9.15
CA VAL A 33 4.15 9.39 8.83
C VAL A 33 3.24 10.53 9.29
N ASP A 34 1.96 10.48 8.90
CA ASP A 34 1.00 11.47 9.36
C ASP A 34 -0.39 10.86 9.18
N GLU A 35 -1.42 11.69 9.26
CA GLU A 35 -2.80 11.20 9.24
C GLU A 35 -3.17 10.54 7.95
N HIS A 36 -2.45 10.80 6.89
CA HIS A 36 -2.80 10.27 5.57
C HIS A 36 -1.73 9.38 4.98
N ARG A 37 -0.53 9.36 5.51
CA ARG A 37 0.58 8.64 4.88
C ARG A 37 1.20 7.64 5.83
N THR A 38 1.53 6.50 5.29
CA THR A 38 2.17 5.42 6.06
C THR A 38 3.26 4.81 5.19
N ILE A 39 4.44 4.66 5.74
CA ILE A 39 5.52 3.98 5.05
C ILE A 39 5.45 2.52 5.41
N VAL A 40 5.64 1.66 4.43
CA VAL A 40 5.52 0.22 4.60
C VAL A 40 6.79 -0.45 4.10
N ILE A 41 7.25 -1.45 4.83
CA ILE A 41 8.37 -2.28 4.39
C ILE A 41 7.81 -3.64 4.04
N TYR A 42 7.83 -3.97 2.75
CA TYR A 42 7.21 -5.18 2.24
C TYR A 42 8.19 -5.89 1.32
N GLN A 43 8.57 -7.09 1.69
CA GLN A 43 9.49 -7.92 0.89
C GLN A 43 10.74 -7.14 0.49
N SER A 44 11.32 -6.46 1.45
CA SER A 44 12.53 -5.66 1.27
C SER A 44 12.34 -4.41 0.43
N ALA A 45 11.13 -4.08 0.04
CA ALA A 45 10.85 -2.86 -0.69
C ALA A 45 10.23 -1.84 0.27
N ILE A 46 10.39 -0.57 -0.03
CA ILE A 46 9.77 0.49 0.77
C ILE A 46 8.65 1.11 -0.05
N LEU A 47 7.45 1.06 0.50
CA LEU A 47 6.27 1.58 -0.16
C LEU A 47 5.69 2.71 0.66
N MET A 48 4.95 3.59 -0.01
CA MET A 48 4.25 4.67 0.68
C MET A 48 2.77 4.55 0.37
N ILE A 49 1.95 4.48 1.41
CA ILE A 49 0.51 4.50 1.26
C ILE A 49 0.02 5.90 1.59
N THR A 50 -0.78 6.47 0.71
CA THR A 50 -1.38 7.78 0.92
C THR A 50 -2.89 7.62 0.85
N ALA A 51 -3.58 7.90 1.95
CA ALA A 51 -5.04 7.84 1.96
C ALA A 51 -5.58 9.01 1.14
N THR A 52 -6.41 8.72 0.16
CA THR A 52 -6.97 9.75 -0.70
C THR A 52 -8.43 10.01 -0.39
N ASP A 53 -9.08 9.12 0.37
CA ASP A 53 -10.45 9.34 0.77
C ASP A 53 -10.51 8.93 2.24
N GLY A 54 -10.46 9.90 3.13
CA GLY A 54 -10.43 9.67 4.56
C GLY A 54 -9.01 9.75 5.08
N GLN A 55 -8.79 9.19 6.24
CA GLN A 55 -7.48 9.17 6.86
C GLN A 55 -6.94 7.76 6.86
N ALA A 56 -5.66 7.61 7.20
CA ALA A 56 -5.04 6.28 7.21
C ALA A 56 -5.80 5.30 8.11
N THR A 57 -6.39 5.79 9.19
CA THR A 57 -7.12 4.92 10.11
C THR A 57 -8.55 4.68 9.66
N ALA A 58 -8.99 5.33 8.60
CA ALA A 58 -10.34 5.14 8.08
C ALA A 58 -10.34 5.50 6.61
N ALA A 59 -9.63 4.74 5.81
CA ALA A 59 -9.43 5.06 4.40
C ALA A 59 -10.33 4.21 3.52
N ARG A 60 -11.09 4.86 2.64
CA ARG A 60 -11.88 4.15 1.64
C ARG A 60 -11.13 4.07 0.33
N ALA A 61 -10.16 4.92 0.13
CA ALA A 61 -9.32 4.87 -1.07
C ALA A 61 -7.93 5.30 -0.69
N PHE A 62 -6.95 4.69 -1.31
CA PHE A 62 -5.56 5.05 -1.05
C PHE A 62 -4.72 4.71 -2.25
N ASP A 63 -3.56 5.36 -2.34
CA ASP A 63 -2.56 5.10 -3.35
C ASP A 63 -1.39 4.39 -2.71
N VAL A 64 -0.80 3.46 -3.42
CA VAL A 64 0.42 2.78 -2.98
C VAL A 64 1.50 3.07 -4.00
N ALA A 65 2.57 3.70 -3.56
CA ALA A 65 3.68 4.06 -4.43
C ALA A 65 4.93 3.32 -3.99
N LEU A 66 5.76 2.97 -4.95
CA LEU A 66 7.02 2.30 -4.64
C LEU A 66 8.09 3.37 -4.44
N TRP A 67 8.66 3.43 -3.22
CA TRP A 67 9.74 4.37 -2.93
C TRP A 67 11.11 3.77 -3.21
N GLU A 68 11.30 2.52 -2.82
CA GLU A 68 12.56 1.88 -3.02
C GLU A 68 12.35 0.44 -3.41
N PRO A 69 12.94 -0.03 -4.49
CA PRO A 69 12.74 -1.41 -4.91
C PRO A 69 13.41 -2.38 -3.96
N PRO A 70 13.06 -3.66 -4.03
CA PRO A 70 13.69 -4.66 -3.18
C PRO A 70 15.18 -4.72 -3.44
N ALA A 71 15.92 -5.02 -2.40
CA ALA A 71 17.37 -5.06 -2.52
C ALA A 71 17.82 -6.20 -3.44
N ASP A 72 17.11 -7.32 -3.44
CA ASP A 72 17.58 -8.37 -4.25
C ASP A 72 16.82 -8.37 -5.53
N ASP A 73 17.11 -7.75 -6.42
CA ASP A 73 16.71 -7.71 -7.76
C ASP A 73 15.79 -8.83 -8.11
N SER A 74 14.65 -8.79 -7.68
CA SER A 74 13.71 -9.80 -7.95
C SER A 74 13.23 -9.71 -9.38
N ALA A 75 12.90 -10.79 -9.97
CA ALA A 75 12.35 -10.77 -11.31
C ALA A 75 10.94 -10.25 -11.33
N ARG A 76 10.34 -10.03 -10.17
CA ARG A 76 8.98 -9.57 -10.10
C ARG A 76 8.92 -8.10 -10.49
N GLY A 77 7.99 -7.74 -11.33
CA GLY A 77 7.80 -6.34 -11.71
C GLY A 77 7.22 -5.52 -10.59
N THR A 78 7.38 -4.21 -10.69
CA THR A 78 6.88 -3.30 -9.68
C THR A 78 5.37 -3.40 -9.54
N VAL A 79 4.66 -3.49 -10.65
CA VAL A 79 3.21 -3.57 -10.61
C VAL A 79 2.78 -4.84 -9.89
N ASP A 80 3.45 -5.95 -10.14
CA ASP A 80 3.14 -7.20 -9.48
C ASP A 80 3.37 -7.10 -7.98
N LEU A 81 4.43 -6.43 -7.58
CA LEU A 81 4.72 -6.25 -6.16
C LEU A 81 3.64 -5.43 -5.48
N LEU A 82 3.23 -4.33 -6.09
CA LEU A 82 2.20 -3.49 -5.52
C LEU A 82 0.86 -4.20 -5.47
N THR A 83 0.54 -4.94 -6.52
CA THR A 83 -0.71 -5.70 -6.56
C THR A 83 -0.73 -6.76 -5.47
N ALA A 84 0.38 -7.47 -5.29
CA ALA A 84 0.46 -8.50 -4.26
C ALA A 84 0.31 -7.89 -2.88
N PHE A 85 0.92 -6.73 -2.66
CA PHE A 85 0.82 -6.05 -1.39
C PHE A 85 -0.63 -5.65 -1.11
N ILE A 86 -1.29 -5.05 -2.09
CA ILE A 86 -2.67 -4.61 -1.92
C ILE A 86 -3.58 -5.80 -1.65
N ASP A 87 -3.40 -6.89 -2.39
CA ASP A 87 -4.21 -8.07 -2.19
C ASP A 87 -4.05 -8.63 -0.78
N GLU A 88 -2.82 -8.64 -0.29
CA GLU A 88 -2.56 -9.15 1.03
C GLU A 88 -3.17 -8.25 2.09
N LEU A 89 -3.06 -6.94 1.90
CA LEU A 89 -3.61 -5.98 2.84
C LEU A 89 -5.14 -6.09 2.89
N VAL A 90 -5.78 -6.13 1.75
CA VAL A 90 -7.22 -6.19 1.68
C VAL A 90 -7.74 -7.49 2.25
N ALA A 91 -7.01 -8.58 2.04
CA ALA A 91 -7.44 -9.89 2.52
C ALA A 91 -7.55 -9.93 4.04
N THR A 92 -6.82 -9.09 4.76
CA THR A 92 -6.86 -9.11 6.21
C THR A 92 -8.02 -8.28 6.77
N THR A 93 -8.74 -7.56 5.92
CA THR A 93 -9.75 -6.61 6.39
C THR A 93 -11.17 -7.06 6.16
N ASP A 94 -11.38 -8.11 5.37
CA ASP A 94 -12.73 -8.54 5.03
C ASP A 94 -13.50 -7.47 4.27
N VAL A 95 -12.80 -6.53 3.66
CA VAL A 95 -13.43 -5.47 2.89
C VAL A 95 -13.20 -5.79 1.42
N SER A 96 -14.15 -5.48 0.58
CA SER A 96 -14.02 -5.77 -0.86
C SER A 96 -13.47 -4.56 -1.60
N ARG A 97 -12.64 -4.84 -2.58
CA ARG A 97 -12.15 -3.80 -3.47
C ARG A 97 -13.24 -3.46 -4.48
N ARG A 98 -13.27 -2.23 -4.88
CA ARG A 98 -14.25 -1.79 -5.88
C ARG A 98 -13.69 -1.79 -7.26
#